data_6fcb2100a4f4c024db7230709f04e611
#
_entry.id   6fcb2100a4f4c024db7230709f04e611
#
_cell.length_a   1.000
_cell.length_b   1.000
_cell.length_c   1.000
_cell.angle_alpha   90.00
_cell.angle_beta   90.00
_cell.angle_gamma   90.00
#
_symmetry.space_group_name_H-M   'P 1'
#
loop_
_entity.id
_entity.type
_entity.pdbx_description
1 polymer ?
#
loop_
_entity_poly.entity_id
_entity_poly.type
_entity_poly.pdbx_seq_one_letter_code
_entity_poly.pdbx_strand_id
1 'polypeptide(L)'
;MSAVPATAIELDLHRLDTPYAQTRVQRPQQVRRLMASLDADGQQVPLTVVGGPQRFVLVDGYLRWQALVRLGRDTARVEVWAGTVAAALMQVLARRQGRSFEPIEQAWLLAAAMGEGLSQRALATALGRDASWVSRRLALLSQLGEGLQEAVREGVLASWAASRVLVPLARANSADAQQLLAALRQEPLSTRELTTWYAHYAQAKGSARTRMVAQPRLFIQALQSPQMPEDPAGQWLGELQRLRRQIQHLERRLAPLLEADASAATRAALTAGVEKTLRALERLRQPLQEEKHVVRAATPGDLPAPGQGGQHPQNRPAPGPHPAHGAPGAQAGAATVGARTSEQRAIARRSLDAAHALLREPGQRSADAGTAA
;
A
#
# COMPACT_ATOMS: atom_id res chain seq x y z
N MET A 1 16.99 40.08 16.02
CA MET A 1 18.01 40.47 15.03
C MET A 1 17.35 40.45 13.68
N SER A 2 17.07 41.60 13.10
CA SER A 2 16.44 41.74 11.79
C SER A 2 17.41 41.24 10.71
N ALA A 3 17.06 40.19 10.00
CA ALA A 3 17.86 39.72 8.88
C ALA A 3 17.83 40.80 7.79
N VAL A 4 18.99 41.36 7.44
CA VAL A 4 19.16 42.14 6.23
C VAL A 4 18.69 41.29 5.07
N PRO A 5 17.81 41.74 4.16
CA PRO A 5 17.39 40.97 3.01
C PRO A 5 18.64 40.67 2.17
N ALA A 6 19.07 39.42 2.18
CA ALA A 6 20.18 38.98 1.37
C ALA A 6 19.77 39.15 -0.10
N THR A 7 20.55 39.93 -0.86
CA THR A 7 20.30 40.15 -2.28
C THR A 7 20.49 38.80 -3.00
N ALA A 8 19.45 38.30 -3.64
CA ALA A 8 19.57 37.11 -4.44
C ALA A 8 20.45 37.38 -5.66
N ILE A 9 21.49 36.57 -5.85
CA ILE A 9 22.42 36.62 -6.98
C ILE A 9 22.22 35.40 -7.89
N GLU A 10 22.64 35.51 -9.12
CA GLU A 10 22.70 34.37 -10.04
C GLU A 10 24.07 33.70 -9.89
N LEU A 11 24.07 32.38 -9.77
CA LEU A 11 25.27 31.58 -9.52
C LEU A 11 25.25 30.32 -10.39
N ASP A 12 26.42 30.01 -10.99
CA ASP A 12 26.59 28.76 -11.74
C ASP A 12 26.43 27.52 -10.85
N LEU A 13 25.63 26.55 -11.28
CA LEU A 13 25.36 25.34 -10.49
C LEU A 13 26.61 24.50 -10.23
N HIS A 14 27.62 24.54 -11.11
CA HIS A 14 28.88 23.81 -10.92
C HIS A 14 29.72 24.36 -9.74
N ARG A 15 29.45 25.58 -9.26
CA ARG A 15 30.07 26.17 -8.09
C ARG A 15 29.41 25.79 -6.77
N LEU A 16 28.33 25.01 -6.82
CA LEU A 16 27.59 24.53 -5.64
C LEU A 16 28.12 23.20 -5.16
N ASP A 17 28.66 23.16 -3.96
CA ASP A 17 28.89 21.91 -3.23
C ASP A 17 27.62 21.50 -2.47
N THR A 18 27.29 20.21 -2.49
CA THR A 18 26.05 19.67 -1.90
C THR A 18 26.29 18.62 -0.83
N PRO A 19 27.16 18.86 0.20
CA PRO A 19 27.52 17.85 1.19
C PRO A 19 26.34 17.37 2.04
N TYR A 20 25.29 18.17 2.17
CA TYR A 20 24.11 17.87 2.98
C TYR A 20 22.94 17.32 2.17
N ALA A 21 23.14 16.95 0.90
CA ALA A 21 22.09 16.33 0.09
C ALA A 21 21.50 15.06 0.75
N GLN A 22 22.36 14.29 1.41
CA GLN A 22 22.01 13.07 2.14
C GLN A 22 21.18 13.31 3.42
N THR A 23 20.98 14.57 3.84
CA THR A 23 20.09 14.91 4.96
C THR A 23 18.63 15.05 4.54
N ARG A 24 18.32 14.70 3.29
CA ARG A 24 16.98 14.82 2.70
C ARG A 24 16.49 13.48 2.17
N VAL A 25 15.21 13.20 2.38
CA VAL A 25 14.52 12.10 1.73
C VAL A 25 14.31 12.45 0.26
N GLN A 26 14.68 11.53 -0.64
CA GLN A 26 14.46 11.70 -2.07
C GLN A 26 12.95 11.66 -2.38
N ARG A 27 12.48 12.62 -3.19
CA ARG A 27 11.07 12.78 -3.53
C ARG A 27 10.89 13.00 -5.03
N PRO A 28 11.05 11.97 -5.87
CA PRO A 28 11.03 12.11 -7.32
C PRO A 28 9.78 12.80 -7.88
N GLN A 29 8.62 12.55 -7.26
CA GLN A 29 7.37 13.21 -7.67
C GLN A 29 7.38 14.72 -7.37
N GLN A 30 7.95 15.14 -6.23
CA GLN A 30 8.07 16.56 -5.91
C GLN A 30 9.08 17.24 -6.84
N VAL A 31 10.18 16.58 -7.17
CA VAL A 31 11.15 17.10 -8.16
C VAL A 31 10.48 17.30 -9.51
N ARG A 32 9.67 16.33 -10.01
CA ARG A 32 8.92 16.49 -11.27
C ARG A 32 7.95 17.69 -11.23
N ARG A 33 7.23 17.89 -10.12
CA ARG A 33 6.34 19.06 -9.95
C ARG A 33 7.11 20.35 -9.96
N LEU A 34 8.28 20.39 -9.29
CA LEU A 34 9.16 21.55 -9.29
C LEU A 34 9.75 21.83 -10.67
N MET A 35 10.11 20.80 -11.45
CA MET A 35 10.54 20.96 -12.82
C MET A 35 9.46 21.65 -13.65
N ALA A 36 8.22 21.20 -13.60
CA ALA A 36 7.12 21.84 -14.33
C ALA A 36 6.89 23.30 -13.91
N SER A 37 6.93 23.61 -12.62
CA SER A 37 6.80 24.99 -12.12
C SER A 37 7.99 25.86 -12.49
N LEU A 38 9.22 25.34 -12.41
CA LEU A 38 10.43 26.07 -12.79
C LEU A 38 10.50 26.36 -14.30
N ASP A 39 9.93 25.48 -15.11
CA ASP A 39 9.85 25.65 -16.56
C ASP A 39 8.80 26.69 -16.95
N ALA A 40 7.65 26.69 -16.26
CA ALA A 40 6.54 27.63 -16.53
C ALA A 40 6.80 29.03 -15.97
N ASP A 41 7.23 29.12 -14.69
CA ASP A 41 7.25 30.38 -13.93
C ASP A 41 8.66 30.87 -13.61
N GLY A 42 9.70 30.09 -13.96
CA GLY A 42 11.07 30.35 -13.54
C GLY A 42 11.28 30.13 -12.02
N GLN A 43 12.49 30.42 -11.55
CA GLN A 43 12.84 30.24 -10.15
C GLN A 43 12.34 31.41 -9.29
N GLN A 44 11.22 31.24 -8.59
CA GLN A 44 10.63 32.26 -7.70
C GLN A 44 11.35 32.35 -6.35
N VAL A 45 11.74 31.22 -5.78
CA VAL A 45 12.39 31.11 -4.47
C VAL A 45 13.87 30.77 -4.68
N PRO A 46 14.81 31.58 -4.16
CA PRO A 46 16.24 31.29 -4.30
C PRO A 46 16.66 30.05 -3.52
N LEU A 47 17.80 29.45 -3.89
CA LEU A 47 18.50 28.46 -3.07
C LEU A 47 19.21 29.20 -1.95
N THR A 48 19.37 28.57 -0.78
CA THR A 48 20.17 29.17 0.33
C THR A 48 21.54 28.52 0.34
N VAL A 49 22.58 29.35 0.25
CA VAL A 49 23.96 28.92 0.19
C VAL A 49 24.82 29.64 1.24
N VAL A 50 25.91 29.01 1.65
CA VAL A 50 26.96 29.62 2.51
C VAL A 50 28.29 29.53 1.78
N GLY A 51 29.11 30.56 1.89
CA GLY A 51 30.46 30.48 1.38
C GLY A 51 30.94 31.70 0.64
N GLY A 52 32.12 31.60 0.07
CA GLY A 52 32.89 32.68 -0.51
C GLY A 52 32.93 32.65 -2.04
N PRO A 53 33.77 33.51 -2.65
CA PRO A 53 33.68 33.85 -4.07
C PRO A 53 33.98 32.73 -5.05
N GLN A 54 34.59 31.63 -4.63
CA GLN A 54 34.94 30.53 -5.54
C GLN A 54 33.95 29.35 -5.47
N ARG A 55 33.54 28.89 -4.27
CA ARG A 55 32.62 27.79 -4.05
C ARG A 55 31.64 28.12 -2.95
N PHE A 56 30.43 27.55 -3.10
CA PHE A 56 29.31 27.76 -2.19
C PHE A 56 28.76 26.44 -1.72
N VAL A 57 28.43 26.32 -0.45
CA VAL A 57 27.78 25.15 0.14
C VAL A 57 26.29 25.36 0.13
N LEU A 58 25.56 24.47 -0.55
CA LEU A 58 24.09 24.45 -0.55
C LEU A 58 23.61 23.97 0.82
N VAL A 59 22.78 24.78 1.50
CA VAL A 59 22.19 24.42 2.81
C VAL A 59 20.66 24.21 2.73
N ASP A 60 19.96 24.90 1.80
CA ASP A 60 18.53 24.67 1.56
C ASP A 60 18.16 24.83 0.09
N GLY A 61 17.08 24.13 -0.31
CA GLY A 61 16.58 24.13 -1.69
C GLY A 61 17.02 22.92 -2.52
N TYR A 62 17.43 21.82 -1.91
CA TYR A 62 17.93 20.62 -2.61
C TYR A 62 16.98 20.06 -3.68
N LEU A 63 15.66 20.07 -3.45
CA LEU A 63 14.71 19.60 -4.48
C LEU A 63 14.66 20.56 -5.68
N ARG A 64 14.79 21.87 -5.45
CA ARG A 64 14.89 22.87 -6.54
C ARG A 64 16.19 22.74 -7.30
N TRP A 65 17.29 22.57 -6.58
CA TRP A 65 18.60 22.30 -7.19
C TRP A 65 18.55 21.06 -8.09
N GLN A 66 17.99 19.93 -7.59
CA GLN A 66 17.82 18.73 -8.39
C GLN A 66 16.93 18.96 -9.62
N ALA A 67 15.88 19.76 -9.49
CA ALA A 67 14.99 20.08 -10.60
C ALA A 67 15.70 20.95 -11.64
N LEU A 68 16.48 21.96 -11.23
CA LEU A 68 17.27 22.81 -12.13
C LEU A 68 18.32 22.00 -12.89
N VAL A 69 19.08 21.14 -12.18
CA VAL A 69 20.06 20.23 -12.83
C VAL A 69 19.39 19.31 -13.86
N ARG A 70 18.22 18.73 -13.54
CA ARG A 70 17.48 17.86 -14.48
C ARG A 70 16.87 18.62 -15.65
N LEU A 71 16.59 19.91 -15.50
CA LEU A 71 16.14 20.78 -16.59
C LEU A 71 17.33 21.28 -17.46
N GLY A 72 18.58 20.91 -17.13
CA GLY A 72 19.75 21.37 -17.86
C GLY A 72 20.03 22.87 -17.72
N ARG A 73 19.60 23.48 -16.59
CA ARG A 73 19.92 24.87 -16.30
C ARG A 73 21.36 24.96 -15.81
N ASP A 74 22.10 25.96 -16.29
CA ASP A 74 23.50 26.19 -15.91
C ASP A 74 23.60 27.04 -14.66
N THR A 75 22.62 27.91 -14.39
CA THR A 75 22.59 28.86 -13.28
C THR A 75 21.38 28.69 -12.37
N ALA A 76 21.47 29.23 -11.16
CA ALA A 76 20.39 29.34 -10.21
C ALA A 76 20.43 30.66 -9.45
N ARG A 77 19.25 31.17 -9.08
CA ARG A 77 19.15 32.26 -8.11
C ARG A 77 19.46 31.74 -6.73
N VAL A 78 20.41 32.35 -6.05
CA VAL A 78 20.84 31.95 -4.71
C VAL A 78 20.81 33.16 -3.75
N GLU A 79 20.48 32.87 -2.50
CA GLU A 79 20.63 33.79 -1.36
C GLU A 79 21.85 33.36 -0.57
N VAL A 80 22.86 34.24 -0.49
CA VAL A 80 24.09 33.96 0.24
C VAL A 80 23.86 34.28 1.72
N TRP A 81 23.99 33.27 2.56
CA TRP A 81 23.89 33.40 4.00
C TRP A 81 25.22 33.94 4.57
N ALA A 82 25.12 35.04 5.30
CA ALA A 82 26.26 35.61 6.01
C ALA A 82 26.48 34.89 7.35
N GLY A 83 27.47 34.01 7.43
CA GLY A 83 27.81 33.28 8.64
C GLY A 83 28.30 31.86 8.38
N THR A 84 28.34 31.03 9.42
CA THR A 84 28.83 29.66 9.33
C THR A 84 27.78 28.72 8.77
N VAL A 85 28.24 27.62 8.18
CA VAL A 85 27.36 26.52 7.69
C VAL A 85 26.49 25.98 8.83
N ALA A 86 27.07 25.78 10.02
CA ALA A 86 26.32 25.33 11.19
C ALA A 86 25.15 26.25 11.55
N ALA A 87 25.38 27.59 11.56
CA ALA A 87 24.32 28.56 11.82
C ALA A 87 23.22 28.54 10.74
N ALA A 88 23.62 28.40 9.48
CA ALA A 88 22.68 28.30 8.36
C ALA A 88 21.84 27.04 8.45
N LEU A 89 22.41 25.86 8.75
CA LEU A 89 21.68 24.60 8.96
C LEU A 89 20.65 24.72 10.10
N MET A 90 21.02 25.42 11.21
CA MET A 90 20.09 25.66 12.33
C MET A 90 18.95 26.59 11.92
N GLN A 91 19.23 27.65 11.16
CA GLN A 91 18.21 28.55 10.66
C GLN A 91 17.20 27.78 9.72
N VAL A 92 17.74 26.93 8.85
CA VAL A 92 16.91 26.07 7.98
C VAL A 92 16.00 25.17 8.81
N LEU A 93 16.53 24.55 9.87
CA LEU A 93 15.76 23.67 10.76
C LEU A 93 14.75 24.45 11.61
N ALA A 94 15.04 25.70 12.00
CA ALA A 94 14.18 26.59 12.77
C ALA A 94 13.04 27.22 11.93
N ARG A 95 13.23 27.35 10.61
CA ARG A 95 12.21 27.94 9.72
C ARG A 95 10.90 27.14 9.79
N ARG A 96 9.81 27.81 10.18
CA ARG A 96 8.46 27.22 10.23
C ARG A 96 7.71 27.32 8.89
N GLN A 97 8.24 28.13 7.97
CA GLN A 97 7.62 28.35 6.65
C GLN A 97 8.13 27.30 5.65
N GLY A 98 7.22 26.70 4.91
CA GLY A 98 7.52 25.69 3.91
C GLY A 98 7.29 24.26 4.38
N ARG A 99 8.00 23.31 3.76
CA ARG A 99 7.90 21.89 4.07
C ARG A 99 8.43 21.58 5.48
N SER A 100 7.61 20.95 6.31
CA SER A 100 8.05 20.39 7.58
C SER A 100 9.03 19.22 7.35
N PHE A 101 10.17 19.25 8.04
CA PHE A 101 11.13 18.13 8.04
C PHE A 101 10.57 16.93 8.78
N GLU A 102 10.76 15.75 8.21
CA GLU A 102 10.47 14.50 8.93
C GLU A 102 11.42 14.35 10.13
N PRO A 103 11.02 13.62 11.18
CA PRO A 103 11.87 13.41 12.36
C PRO A 103 13.28 12.92 12.03
N ILE A 104 13.43 12.08 11.00
CA ILE A 104 14.74 11.58 10.57
C ILE A 104 15.56 12.63 9.83
N GLU A 105 14.93 13.46 9.00
CA GLU A 105 15.61 14.58 8.34
C GLU A 105 16.12 15.60 9.36
N GLN A 106 15.32 15.84 10.43
CA GLN A 106 15.77 16.65 11.56
C GLN A 106 16.99 16.03 12.23
N ALA A 107 16.99 14.70 12.43
CA ALA A 107 18.11 13.99 13.04
C ALA A 107 19.39 14.10 12.19
N TRP A 108 19.29 13.92 10.85
CA TRP A 108 20.43 14.08 9.95
C TRP A 108 20.97 15.51 9.94
N LEU A 109 20.08 16.53 9.95
CA LEU A 109 20.52 17.94 10.01
C LEU A 109 21.20 18.28 11.34
N LEU A 110 20.69 17.75 12.46
CA LEU A 110 21.33 17.90 13.77
C LEU A 110 22.70 17.23 13.80
N ALA A 111 22.82 16.02 13.25
CA ALA A 111 24.09 15.32 13.15
C ALA A 111 25.09 16.08 12.25
N ALA A 112 24.61 16.60 11.11
CA ALA A 112 25.44 17.45 10.23
C ALA A 112 25.96 18.71 10.95
N ALA A 113 25.09 19.41 11.69
CA ALA A 113 25.50 20.58 12.45
C ALA A 113 26.45 20.25 13.62
N MET A 114 26.35 19.03 14.19
CA MET A 114 27.35 18.55 15.15
C MET A 114 28.71 18.30 14.47
N GLY A 115 28.71 17.78 13.24
CA GLY A 115 29.89 17.61 12.42
C GLY A 115 30.59 18.96 12.13
N GLU A 116 29.83 20.06 12.07
CA GLU A 116 30.32 21.43 11.96
C GLU A 116 30.75 22.06 13.32
N GLY A 117 30.83 21.23 14.38
CA GLY A 117 31.38 21.65 15.70
C GLY A 117 30.34 22.12 16.72
N LEU A 118 29.03 22.05 16.44
CA LEU A 118 28.02 22.43 17.44
C LEU A 118 27.77 21.31 18.45
N SER A 119 27.70 21.64 19.74
CA SER A 119 27.30 20.71 20.78
C SER A 119 25.77 20.52 20.82
N GLN A 120 25.28 19.40 21.37
CA GLN A 120 23.84 19.18 21.55
C GLN A 120 23.16 20.29 22.36
N ARG A 121 23.87 20.86 23.35
CA ARG A 121 23.38 21.98 24.16
C ARG A 121 23.23 23.26 23.33
N ALA A 122 24.22 23.55 22.50
CA ALA A 122 24.18 24.71 21.58
C ALA A 122 23.03 24.55 20.55
N LEU A 123 22.82 23.34 20.02
CA LEU A 123 21.71 23.02 19.12
C LEU A 123 20.36 23.23 19.81
N ALA A 124 20.19 22.74 21.03
CA ALA A 124 18.97 22.90 21.82
C ALA A 124 18.65 24.39 22.02
N THR A 125 19.65 25.19 22.46
CA THR A 125 19.50 26.63 22.64
C THR A 125 19.16 27.36 21.35
N ALA A 126 19.85 27.06 20.24
CA ALA A 126 19.64 27.72 18.94
C ALA A 126 18.22 27.42 18.38
N LEU A 127 17.65 26.26 18.67
CA LEU A 127 16.35 25.84 18.20
C LEU A 127 15.20 26.18 19.19
N GLY A 128 15.50 26.71 20.37
CA GLY A 128 14.51 26.94 21.42
C GLY A 128 13.88 25.65 21.90
N ARG A 129 14.65 24.56 21.98
CA ARG A 129 14.23 23.22 22.42
C ARG A 129 15.03 22.77 23.64
N ASP A 130 14.50 21.75 24.33
CA ASP A 130 15.26 21.09 25.39
C ASP A 130 16.31 20.11 24.84
N ALA A 131 17.37 19.87 25.62
CA ALA A 131 18.44 18.95 25.21
C ALA A 131 17.92 17.51 25.01
N SER A 132 16.89 17.09 25.72
CA SER A 132 16.29 15.77 25.60
C SER A 132 15.58 15.61 24.24
N TRP A 133 15.02 16.69 23.67
CA TRP A 133 14.47 16.66 22.32
C TRP A 133 15.56 16.39 21.28
N VAL A 134 16.70 17.08 21.38
CA VAL A 134 17.85 16.86 20.48
C VAL A 134 18.36 15.44 20.61
N SER A 135 18.56 14.95 21.84
CA SER A 135 19.01 13.59 22.09
C SER A 135 18.06 12.54 21.51
N ARG A 136 16.74 12.69 21.70
CA ARG A 136 15.72 11.78 21.12
C ARG A 136 15.76 11.78 19.58
N ARG A 137 16.02 12.92 18.94
CA ARG A 137 16.16 13.00 17.48
C ARG A 137 17.40 12.25 17.00
N LEU A 138 18.56 12.52 17.63
CA LEU A 138 19.81 11.84 17.28
C LEU A 138 19.75 10.32 17.54
N ALA A 139 19.04 9.88 18.58
CA ALA A 139 18.84 8.47 18.88
C ALA A 139 18.11 7.70 17.74
N LEU A 140 17.36 8.39 16.87
CA LEU A 140 16.79 7.75 15.69
C LEU A 140 17.87 7.20 14.75
N LEU A 141 19.00 7.88 14.62
CA LEU A 141 20.09 7.47 13.73
C LEU A 141 20.80 6.21 14.25
N SER A 142 21.02 6.11 15.56
CA SER A 142 21.59 4.91 16.17
C SER A 142 20.64 3.71 16.20
N GLN A 143 19.32 3.97 16.25
CA GLN A 143 18.31 2.91 16.19
C GLN A 143 18.12 2.36 14.78
N LEU A 144 18.24 3.23 13.79
CA LEU A 144 18.17 2.88 12.38
C LEU A 144 19.59 2.59 11.88
N GLY A 145 19.99 1.34 11.77
CA GLY A 145 21.24 0.98 11.11
C GLY A 145 21.33 1.63 9.72
N GLU A 146 22.56 1.75 9.18
CA GLU A 146 22.82 2.52 7.96
C GLU A 146 21.97 2.07 6.75
N GLY A 147 21.77 0.76 6.57
CA GLY A 147 20.93 0.21 5.49
C GLY A 147 19.47 0.64 5.56
N LEU A 148 18.90 0.83 6.78
CA LEU A 148 17.55 1.37 6.95
C LEU A 148 17.52 2.88 6.72
N GLN A 149 18.54 3.61 7.15
CA GLN A 149 18.63 5.03 6.85
C GLN A 149 18.71 5.28 5.35
N GLU A 150 19.47 4.46 4.62
CA GLU A 150 19.57 4.56 3.16
C GLU A 150 18.22 4.28 2.48
N ALA A 151 17.51 3.22 2.88
CA ALA A 151 16.16 2.95 2.35
C ALA A 151 15.16 4.09 2.60
N VAL A 152 15.31 4.80 3.74
CA VAL A 152 14.50 6.00 4.00
C VAL A 152 14.94 7.17 3.12
N ARG A 153 16.25 7.38 2.91
CA ARG A 153 16.76 8.42 1.99
C ARG A 153 16.28 8.22 0.57
N GLU A 154 16.35 6.97 0.09
CA GLU A 154 15.86 6.57 -1.25
C GLU A 154 14.33 6.75 -1.40
N GLY A 155 13.60 6.91 -0.30
CA GLY A 155 12.14 7.00 -0.29
C GLY A 155 11.43 5.67 -0.45
N VAL A 156 12.14 4.55 -0.36
CA VAL A 156 11.60 3.18 -0.37
C VAL A 156 10.76 2.92 0.88
N LEU A 157 11.20 3.51 2.01
CA LEU A 157 10.61 3.28 3.31
C LEU A 157 10.30 4.62 3.99
N ALA A 158 9.06 4.80 4.47
CA ALA A 158 8.76 5.96 5.30
C ALA A 158 9.48 5.86 6.66
N SER A 159 10.01 6.99 7.17
CA SER A 159 10.76 7.01 8.44
C SER A 159 9.97 6.47 9.63
N TRP A 160 8.64 6.68 9.63
CA TRP A 160 7.73 6.10 10.63
C TRP A 160 7.73 4.57 10.57
N ALA A 161 7.62 4.00 9.37
CA ALA A 161 7.61 2.54 9.17
C ALA A 161 8.96 1.92 9.49
N ALA A 162 10.07 2.60 9.16
CA ALA A 162 11.41 2.19 9.57
C ALA A 162 11.51 2.03 11.09
N SER A 163 11.07 3.04 11.85
CA SER A 163 11.15 3.04 13.31
C SER A 163 10.19 2.06 13.99
N ARG A 164 8.98 1.90 13.45
CA ARG A 164 7.90 1.13 14.10
C ARG A 164 7.81 -0.32 13.66
N VAL A 165 8.33 -0.64 12.48
CA VAL A 165 8.27 -2.00 11.93
C VAL A 165 9.67 -2.60 11.80
N LEU A 166 10.55 -1.95 11.03
CA LEU A 166 11.86 -2.54 10.68
C LEU A 166 12.82 -2.58 11.87
N VAL A 167 12.85 -1.57 12.74
CA VAL A 167 13.72 -1.57 13.93
C VAL A 167 13.31 -2.68 14.92
N PRO A 168 12.04 -2.84 15.32
CA PRO A 168 11.64 -3.96 16.17
C PRO A 168 11.88 -5.32 15.50
N LEU A 169 11.62 -5.44 14.20
CA LEU A 169 11.87 -6.65 13.45
C LEU A 169 13.37 -7.00 13.44
N ALA A 170 14.24 -6.05 13.16
CA ALA A 170 15.70 -6.26 13.13
C ALA A 170 16.27 -6.68 14.50
N ARG A 171 15.68 -6.17 15.59
CA ARG A 171 16.06 -6.59 16.95
C ARG A 171 15.61 -8.03 17.26
N ALA A 172 14.45 -8.44 16.72
CA ALA A 172 13.92 -9.79 16.94
C ALA A 172 14.53 -10.82 15.97
N ASN A 173 14.71 -10.44 14.70
CA ASN A 173 15.27 -11.27 13.64
C ASN A 173 15.90 -10.38 12.55
N SER A 174 17.20 -10.23 12.62
CA SER A 174 17.97 -9.40 11.67
C SER A 174 17.92 -9.93 10.23
N ALA A 175 17.90 -11.25 10.04
CA ALA A 175 17.84 -11.86 8.71
C ALA A 175 16.50 -11.57 8.03
N ASP A 176 15.38 -11.73 8.74
CA ASP A 176 14.05 -11.42 8.23
C ASP A 176 13.92 -9.91 7.90
N ALA A 177 14.50 -9.02 8.72
CA ALA A 177 14.49 -7.60 8.47
C ALA A 177 15.25 -7.21 7.20
N GLN A 178 16.41 -7.83 6.96
CA GLN A 178 17.21 -7.61 5.74
C GLN A 178 16.49 -8.14 4.50
N GLN A 179 15.91 -9.33 4.58
CA GLN A 179 15.15 -9.92 3.48
C GLN A 179 13.89 -9.10 3.17
N LEU A 180 13.15 -8.64 4.18
CA LEU A 180 12.01 -7.75 4.01
C LEU A 180 12.44 -6.45 3.33
N LEU A 181 13.53 -5.83 3.77
CA LEU A 181 14.04 -4.60 3.18
C LEU A 181 14.41 -4.80 1.71
N ALA A 182 15.05 -5.91 1.36
CA ALA A 182 15.36 -6.27 -0.02
C ALA A 182 14.08 -6.41 -0.87
N ALA A 183 13.05 -7.07 -0.35
CA ALA A 183 11.76 -7.21 -1.03
C ALA A 183 11.04 -5.86 -1.21
N LEU A 184 11.09 -4.97 -0.21
CA LEU A 184 10.49 -3.63 -0.27
C LEU A 184 11.18 -2.70 -1.27
N ARG A 185 12.46 -2.92 -1.57
CA ARG A 185 13.17 -2.19 -2.65
C ARG A 185 12.65 -2.56 -4.04
N GLN A 186 12.21 -3.79 -4.23
CA GLN A 186 11.62 -4.26 -5.49
C GLN A 186 10.15 -3.82 -5.61
N GLU A 187 9.38 -4.07 -4.55
CA GLU A 187 7.94 -3.77 -4.51
C GLU A 187 7.58 -3.04 -3.20
N PRO A 188 7.63 -1.69 -3.19
CA PRO A 188 7.35 -0.91 -1.99
C PRO A 188 5.93 -1.12 -1.45
N LEU A 189 5.80 -1.22 -0.13
CA LEU A 189 4.53 -1.21 0.58
C LEU A 189 4.28 0.18 1.18
N SER A 190 3.02 0.61 1.19
CA SER A 190 2.62 1.79 1.94
C SER A 190 2.78 1.57 3.44
N THR A 191 2.88 2.66 4.20
CA THR A 191 2.97 2.59 5.68
C THR A 191 1.82 1.79 6.30
N ARG A 192 0.60 1.90 5.76
CA ARG A 192 -0.57 1.16 6.23
C ARG A 192 -0.43 -0.34 5.94
N GLU A 193 -0.04 -0.69 4.72
CA GLU A 193 0.18 -2.10 4.32
C GLU A 193 1.28 -2.73 5.16
N LEU A 194 2.38 -2.01 5.41
CA LEU A 194 3.49 -2.51 6.21
C LEU A 194 3.10 -2.69 7.69
N THR A 195 2.25 -1.83 8.23
CA THR A 195 1.69 -2.00 9.59
C THR A 195 0.83 -3.26 9.67
N THR A 196 -0.05 -3.47 8.68
CA THR A 196 -0.88 -4.67 8.58
C THR A 196 -0.01 -5.92 8.44
N TRP A 197 0.98 -5.89 7.56
CA TRP A 197 1.93 -6.97 7.38
C TRP A 197 2.63 -7.35 8.69
N TYR A 198 3.12 -6.35 9.44
CA TYR A 198 3.84 -6.58 10.70
C TYR A 198 2.95 -7.17 11.80
N ALA A 199 1.69 -6.75 11.87
CA ALA A 199 0.72 -7.31 12.81
C ALA A 199 0.51 -8.83 12.59
N HIS A 200 0.42 -9.25 11.32
CA HIS A 200 0.31 -10.68 10.97
C HIS A 200 1.64 -11.42 11.16
N TYR A 201 2.76 -10.80 10.79
CA TYR A 201 4.09 -11.38 11.00
C TYR A 201 4.37 -11.70 12.47
N ALA A 202 3.98 -10.82 13.40
CA ALA A 202 4.16 -11.01 14.83
C ALA A 202 3.46 -12.29 15.34
N GLN A 203 2.35 -12.65 14.74
CA GLN A 203 1.56 -13.84 15.09
C GLN A 203 1.98 -15.10 14.32
N ALA A 204 2.57 -14.94 13.14
CA ALA A 204 2.97 -16.04 12.27
C ALA A 204 4.15 -16.84 12.86
N LYS A 205 4.29 -18.12 12.48
CA LYS A 205 5.35 -19.03 12.94
C LYS A 205 5.93 -19.82 11.76
N GLY A 206 7.20 -20.25 11.90
CA GLY A 206 7.86 -21.18 10.97
C GLY A 206 7.79 -20.74 9.51
N SER A 207 7.40 -21.64 8.63
CA SER A 207 7.35 -21.43 7.17
C SER A 207 6.43 -20.29 6.73
N ALA A 208 5.45 -19.91 7.57
CA ALA A 208 4.58 -18.76 7.30
C ALA A 208 5.38 -17.45 7.32
N ARG A 209 6.22 -17.24 8.35
CA ARG A 209 7.12 -16.07 8.42
C ARG A 209 8.03 -15.97 7.22
N THR A 210 8.67 -17.06 6.86
CA THR A 210 9.61 -17.12 5.71
C THR A 210 8.90 -16.66 4.42
N ARG A 211 7.68 -17.16 4.16
CA ARG A 211 6.91 -16.75 2.97
C ARG A 211 6.48 -15.29 3.01
N MET A 212 6.02 -14.81 4.17
CA MET A 212 5.62 -13.41 4.34
C MET A 212 6.77 -12.45 4.07
N VAL A 213 7.98 -12.79 4.52
CA VAL A 213 9.18 -11.97 4.33
C VAL A 213 9.66 -12.01 2.89
N ALA A 214 9.62 -13.20 2.24
CA ALA A 214 10.04 -13.36 0.85
C ALA A 214 9.11 -12.63 -0.14
N GLN A 215 7.81 -12.58 0.13
CA GLN A 215 6.81 -12.02 -0.77
C GLN A 215 5.79 -11.12 -0.04
N PRO A 216 6.23 -9.98 0.54
CA PRO A 216 5.37 -9.15 1.37
C PRO A 216 4.21 -8.52 0.59
N ARG A 217 4.43 -8.12 -0.66
CA ARG A 217 3.39 -7.56 -1.54
C ARG A 217 2.31 -8.59 -1.85
N LEU A 218 2.72 -9.81 -2.22
CA LEU A 218 1.78 -10.89 -2.51
C LEU A 218 0.93 -11.25 -1.30
N PHE A 219 1.53 -11.27 -0.10
CA PHE A 219 0.80 -11.49 1.15
C PHE A 219 -0.28 -10.42 1.38
N ILE A 220 0.05 -9.13 1.20
CA ILE A 220 -0.92 -8.03 1.34
C ILE A 220 -2.03 -8.13 0.28
N GLN A 221 -1.69 -8.45 -0.97
CA GLN A 221 -2.69 -8.66 -2.03
C GLN A 221 -3.63 -9.82 -1.71
N ALA A 222 -3.12 -10.92 -1.17
CA ALA A 222 -3.93 -12.05 -0.75
C ALA A 222 -4.91 -11.69 0.39
N LEU A 223 -4.47 -10.85 1.36
CA LEU A 223 -5.36 -10.34 2.41
C LEU A 223 -6.43 -9.38 1.90
N GLN A 224 -6.14 -8.62 0.84
CA GLN A 224 -7.07 -7.65 0.25
C GLN A 224 -7.98 -8.28 -0.81
N SER A 225 -7.64 -9.47 -1.30
CA SER A 225 -8.49 -10.20 -2.24
C SER A 225 -9.79 -10.59 -1.55
N PRO A 226 -10.95 -10.35 -2.18
CA PRO A 226 -12.21 -10.84 -1.64
C PRO A 226 -12.08 -12.36 -1.45
N GLN A 227 -12.14 -12.80 -0.21
CA GLN A 227 -12.21 -14.24 0.07
C GLN A 227 -13.53 -14.71 -0.47
N MET A 228 -13.53 -15.44 -1.58
CA MET A 228 -14.69 -16.23 -1.94
C MET A 228 -14.87 -17.29 -0.84
N PRO A 229 -16.04 -17.38 -0.23
CA PRO A 229 -16.29 -18.36 0.80
C PRO A 229 -15.99 -19.76 0.26
N GLU A 230 -15.25 -20.55 1.01
CA GLU A 230 -14.96 -21.95 0.67
C GLU A 230 -16.24 -22.78 0.55
N ASP A 231 -17.29 -22.38 1.25
CA ASP A 231 -18.63 -22.95 1.21
C ASP A 231 -19.69 -21.83 1.13
N PRO A 232 -20.06 -21.39 -0.08
CA PRO A 232 -21.13 -20.42 -0.27
C PRO A 232 -22.46 -20.90 0.33
N ALA A 233 -22.77 -22.20 0.24
CA ALA A 233 -24.00 -22.78 0.78
C ALA A 233 -24.01 -22.71 2.31
N GLY A 234 -22.88 -23.02 2.97
CA GLY A 234 -22.74 -22.92 4.42
C GLY A 234 -22.87 -21.48 4.93
N GLN A 235 -22.37 -20.49 4.18
CA GLN A 235 -22.59 -19.08 4.54
C GLN A 235 -24.06 -18.68 4.44
N TRP A 236 -24.74 -19.04 3.36
CA TRP A 236 -26.17 -18.77 3.22
C TRP A 236 -27.01 -19.47 4.29
N LEU A 237 -26.68 -20.72 4.64
CA LEU A 237 -27.31 -21.42 5.75
C LEU A 237 -27.08 -20.70 7.09
N GLY A 238 -25.88 -20.19 7.32
CA GLY A 238 -25.55 -19.38 8.51
C GLY A 238 -26.39 -18.10 8.59
N GLU A 239 -26.54 -17.37 7.48
CA GLU A 239 -27.38 -16.18 7.40
C GLU A 239 -28.88 -16.50 7.62
N LEU A 240 -29.38 -17.57 7.03
CA LEU A 240 -30.76 -18.03 7.25
C LEU A 240 -31.00 -18.43 8.70
N GLN A 241 -30.03 -19.06 9.36
CA GLN A 241 -30.12 -19.37 10.80
C GLN A 241 -30.13 -18.11 11.67
N ARG A 242 -29.36 -17.07 11.33
CA ARG A 242 -29.41 -15.79 12.02
C ARG A 242 -30.76 -15.12 11.86
N LEU A 243 -31.28 -15.07 10.63
CA LEU A 243 -32.61 -14.52 10.33
C LEU A 243 -33.71 -15.24 11.12
N ARG A 244 -33.66 -16.58 11.14
CA ARG A 244 -34.62 -17.40 11.93
C ARG A 244 -34.58 -17.04 13.41
N ARG A 245 -33.39 -16.88 14.00
CA ARG A 245 -33.25 -16.47 15.42
C ARG A 245 -33.81 -15.07 15.66
N GLN A 246 -33.64 -14.14 14.73
CA GLN A 246 -34.22 -12.79 14.81
C GLN A 246 -35.75 -12.84 14.77
N ILE A 247 -36.32 -13.61 13.85
CA ILE A 247 -37.77 -13.79 13.76
C ILE A 247 -38.31 -14.36 15.08
N GLN A 248 -37.70 -15.42 15.61
CA GLN A 248 -38.11 -16.01 16.90
C GLN A 248 -38.00 -15.01 18.08
N HIS A 249 -37.01 -14.13 18.05
CA HIS A 249 -36.88 -13.05 19.04
C HIS A 249 -38.03 -12.04 18.92
N LEU A 250 -38.38 -11.64 17.69
CA LEU A 250 -39.51 -10.74 17.42
C LEU A 250 -40.85 -11.37 17.80
N GLU A 251 -41.09 -12.66 17.52
CA GLU A 251 -42.28 -13.38 17.93
C GLU A 251 -42.51 -13.32 19.46
N ARG A 252 -41.45 -13.57 20.24
CA ARG A 252 -41.52 -13.51 21.73
C ARG A 252 -41.85 -12.11 22.25
N ARG A 253 -41.45 -11.06 21.53
CA ARG A 253 -41.71 -9.66 21.90
C ARG A 253 -43.04 -9.13 21.41
N LEU A 254 -43.55 -9.71 20.32
CA LEU A 254 -44.81 -9.28 19.71
C LEU A 254 -46.03 -9.74 20.54
N ALA A 255 -45.98 -10.95 21.11
CA ALA A 255 -47.08 -11.51 21.90
C ALA A 255 -47.52 -10.56 23.05
N PRO A 256 -46.63 -10.12 23.95
CA PRO A 256 -47.04 -9.21 25.04
C PRO A 256 -47.44 -7.81 24.55
N LEU A 257 -46.96 -7.35 23.39
CA LEU A 257 -47.37 -6.08 22.81
C LEU A 257 -48.81 -6.11 22.24
N LEU A 258 -49.25 -7.29 21.79
CA LEU A 258 -50.61 -7.48 21.28
C LEU A 258 -51.63 -7.67 22.42
N GLU A 259 -51.19 -8.19 23.57
CA GLU A 259 -51.97 -8.34 24.81
C GLU A 259 -52.17 -7.03 25.52
N ALA A 260 -51.19 -6.10 25.48
CA ALA A 260 -51.24 -4.77 26.06
C ALA A 260 -51.88 -3.79 25.07
N ASP A 261 -53.21 -3.77 25.00
CA ASP A 261 -54.12 -2.80 24.38
C ASP A 261 -53.53 -1.91 23.22
N ALA A 262 -52.90 -2.57 22.25
CA ALA A 262 -52.28 -1.89 21.11
C ALA A 262 -53.39 -1.21 20.25
N SER A 263 -53.21 0.05 19.91
CA SER A 263 -54.19 0.79 19.07
C SER A 263 -54.38 0.10 17.71
N ALA A 264 -55.58 0.26 17.11
CA ALA A 264 -55.88 -0.32 15.80
C ALA A 264 -54.86 0.10 14.73
N ALA A 265 -54.33 1.33 14.81
CA ALA A 265 -53.30 1.84 13.91
C ALA A 265 -51.96 1.10 14.10
N THR A 266 -51.57 0.80 15.33
CA THR A 266 -50.35 0.03 15.63
C THR A 266 -50.45 -1.42 15.11
N ARG A 267 -51.60 -2.05 15.30
CA ARG A 267 -51.85 -3.41 14.77
C ARG A 267 -51.77 -3.43 13.25
N ALA A 268 -52.39 -2.51 12.56
CA ALA A 268 -52.35 -2.38 11.11
C ALA A 268 -50.91 -2.20 10.58
N ALA A 269 -50.12 -1.32 11.23
CA ALA A 269 -48.74 -1.11 10.84
C ALA A 269 -47.84 -2.36 11.04
N LEU A 270 -48.04 -3.09 12.14
CA LEU A 270 -47.36 -4.34 12.42
C LEU A 270 -47.73 -5.42 11.41
N THR A 271 -49.01 -5.56 11.07
CA THR A 271 -49.48 -6.52 10.06
C THR A 271 -48.87 -6.24 8.69
N ALA A 272 -48.89 -4.97 8.25
CA ALA A 272 -48.25 -4.57 7.00
C ALA A 272 -46.75 -4.82 6.98
N GLY A 273 -46.05 -4.61 8.09
CA GLY A 273 -44.62 -4.94 8.24
C GLY A 273 -44.34 -6.43 8.11
N VAL A 274 -45.13 -7.30 8.77
CA VAL A 274 -45.01 -8.74 8.69
C VAL A 274 -45.28 -9.23 7.28
N GLU A 275 -46.35 -8.77 6.63
CA GLU A 275 -46.66 -9.12 5.23
C GLU A 275 -45.55 -8.74 4.26
N LYS A 276 -44.97 -7.55 4.41
CA LYS A 276 -43.83 -7.13 3.58
C LYS A 276 -42.62 -8.05 3.75
N THR A 277 -42.37 -8.48 4.98
CA THR A 277 -41.27 -9.43 5.29
C THR A 277 -41.53 -10.80 4.72
N LEU A 278 -42.77 -11.33 4.84
CA LEU A 278 -43.17 -12.59 4.25
C LEU A 278 -42.99 -12.61 2.72
N ARG A 279 -43.45 -11.56 2.03
CA ARG A 279 -43.25 -11.42 0.58
C ARG A 279 -41.77 -11.39 0.18
N ALA A 280 -40.90 -10.83 1.01
CA ALA A 280 -39.47 -10.84 0.77
C ALA A 280 -38.86 -12.25 0.93
N LEU A 281 -39.29 -13.00 1.93
CA LEU A 281 -38.88 -14.40 2.15
C LEU A 281 -39.40 -15.34 1.05
N GLU A 282 -40.61 -15.12 0.56
CA GLU A 282 -41.17 -15.88 -0.57
C GLU A 282 -40.36 -15.69 -1.86
N ARG A 283 -39.92 -14.47 -2.14
CA ARG A 283 -39.01 -14.18 -3.27
C ARG A 283 -37.67 -14.91 -3.18
N LEU A 284 -37.14 -15.10 -1.97
CA LEU A 284 -35.91 -15.89 -1.77
C LEU A 284 -36.15 -17.41 -1.99
N ARG A 285 -37.38 -17.88 -1.77
CA ARG A 285 -37.74 -19.27 -1.96
C ARG A 285 -37.93 -19.66 -3.44
N GLN A 286 -38.36 -18.73 -4.27
CA GLN A 286 -38.74 -18.98 -5.67
C GLN A 286 -37.60 -19.64 -6.49
N PRO A 287 -36.37 -19.08 -6.55
CA PRO A 287 -35.28 -19.67 -7.33
C PRO A 287 -34.88 -21.06 -6.84
N LEU A 288 -35.02 -21.35 -5.54
CA LEU A 288 -34.73 -22.68 -4.97
C LEU A 288 -35.76 -23.76 -5.35
N GLN A 289 -36.97 -23.35 -5.78
CA GLN A 289 -38.02 -24.27 -6.24
C GLN A 289 -37.95 -24.54 -7.74
N GLU A 290 -37.51 -23.55 -8.53
CA GLU A 290 -37.39 -23.70 -9.99
C GLU A 290 -36.32 -24.74 -10.36
N GLU A 291 -35.22 -24.85 -9.63
CA GLU A 291 -34.20 -25.89 -9.85
C GLU A 291 -34.74 -27.32 -9.59
N LYS A 292 -35.67 -27.51 -8.66
CA LYS A 292 -36.26 -28.82 -8.41
C LYS A 292 -37.12 -29.31 -9.57
N HIS A 293 -37.71 -28.42 -10.36
CA HIS A 293 -38.51 -28.79 -11.54
C HIS A 293 -37.63 -29.19 -12.72
N VAL A 294 -36.46 -28.55 -12.90
CA VAL A 294 -35.53 -28.89 -13.99
C VAL A 294 -34.88 -30.26 -13.77
N VAL A 295 -34.50 -30.59 -12.53
CA VAL A 295 -33.91 -31.91 -12.20
C VAL A 295 -34.94 -33.05 -12.29
N ARG A 296 -36.23 -32.78 -12.08
CA ARG A 296 -37.29 -33.82 -12.15
C ARG A 296 -37.77 -34.11 -13.57
N ALA A 297 -37.46 -33.21 -14.53
CA ALA A 297 -37.78 -33.40 -15.96
C ALA A 297 -36.71 -34.21 -16.73
N ALA A 298 -35.55 -34.46 -16.14
CA ALA A 298 -34.46 -35.26 -16.69
C ALA A 298 -34.50 -36.70 -16.09
N THR A 299 -35.58 -37.45 -16.29
CA THR A 299 -35.60 -38.89 -16.06
C THR A 299 -35.01 -39.57 -17.28
N PRO A 300 -34.02 -40.47 -17.15
CA PRO A 300 -33.36 -41.11 -18.29
C PRO A 300 -34.23 -42.23 -18.84
N GLY A 301 -34.85 -41.97 -19.95
CA GLY A 301 -35.61 -42.98 -20.69
C GLY A 301 -35.86 -42.51 -22.11
N ASP A 302 -34.82 -42.54 -22.94
CA ASP A 302 -34.89 -42.79 -24.40
C ASP A 302 -33.48 -42.58 -24.98
N LEU A 303 -32.67 -43.64 -24.91
CA LEU A 303 -31.49 -43.79 -25.76
C LEU A 303 -31.88 -44.61 -26.96
N PRO A 304 -31.81 -44.11 -28.21
CA PRO A 304 -31.91 -44.98 -29.39
C PRO A 304 -30.58 -45.74 -29.57
N ALA A 305 -30.74 -47.03 -29.88
CA ALA A 305 -29.66 -47.99 -30.09
C ALA A 305 -28.74 -47.64 -31.27
N PRO A 306 -27.48 -48.11 -31.27
CA PRO A 306 -26.51 -47.78 -32.31
C PRO A 306 -26.75 -48.55 -33.59
N GLY A 307 -27.03 -47.84 -34.68
CA GLY A 307 -27.09 -48.40 -36.04
C GLY A 307 -25.73 -48.33 -36.72
N GLN A 308 -25.35 -49.46 -37.28
CA GLN A 308 -24.13 -49.76 -38.01
C GLN A 308 -24.09 -49.12 -39.39
N GLY A 309 -22.90 -48.80 -39.85
CA GLY A 309 -22.44 -48.99 -41.22
C GLY A 309 -22.28 -47.79 -42.15
N GLY A 310 -21.09 -47.59 -42.64
CA GLY A 310 -20.90 -47.26 -44.07
C GLY A 310 -20.01 -46.09 -44.47
N GLN A 311 -18.73 -46.43 -44.70
CA GLN A 311 -17.90 -45.96 -45.86
C GLN A 311 -17.43 -44.54 -46.02
N HIS A 312 -16.11 -44.40 -45.97
CA HIS A 312 -15.24 -43.39 -46.61
C HIS A 312 -15.44 -43.32 -48.12
N PRO A 313 -15.12 -42.16 -48.83
CA PRO A 313 -13.77 -42.04 -49.38
C PRO A 313 -13.14 -40.62 -49.37
N GLN A 314 -11.83 -40.66 -49.40
CA GLN A 314 -10.76 -39.73 -49.70
C GLN A 314 -11.06 -38.69 -50.79
N ASN A 315 -10.53 -37.43 -50.65
CA ASN A 315 -9.55 -36.84 -51.62
C ASN A 315 -9.00 -35.46 -51.17
N ARG A 316 -7.71 -35.36 -51.25
CA ARG A 316 -6.91 -34.11 -51.30
C ARG A 316 -6.84 -33.64 -52.76
N PRO A 317 -6.37 -32.37 -53.17
CA PRO A 317 -5.20 -31.64 -52.68
C PRO A 317 -5.32 -30.07 -52.66
N ALA A 318 -4.27 -29.41 -52.11
CA ALA A 318 -3.92 -27.98 -52.23
C ALA A 318 -3.29 -27.66 -53.63
N PRO A 319 -2.93 -26.39 -54.02
CA PRO A 319 -2.18 -25.33 -53.33
C PRO A 319 -2.55 -23.84 -53.68
N GLY A 320 -1.84 -22.86 -52.97
CA GLY A 320 -1.87 -21.43 -53.02
C GLY A 320 -1.64 -20.66 -54.36
N PRO A 321 -1.27 -19.38 -54.46
CA PRO A 321 -0.64 -18.43 -53.55
C PRO A 321 -1.20 -16.98 -53.55
N HIS A 322 -0.59 -16.08 -52.74
CA HIS A 322 -0.68 -14.62 -52.57
C HIS A 322 -0.72 -13.75 -53.88
N PRO A 323 -1.03 -12.37 -53.87
CA PRO A 323 -0.54 -11.34 -52.94
C PRO A 323 -1.41 -10.08 -52.66
N ALA A 324 -1.03 -9.36 -51.60
CA ALA A 324 -0.82 -7.88 -51.44
C ALA A 324 -1.93 -6.81 -51.53
N HIS A 325 -1.78 -5.84 -50.60
CA HIS A 325 -2.08 -4.40 -50.59
C HIS A 325 -3.40 -3.89 -49.96
N GLY A 326 -3.22 -2.96 -48.98
CA GLY A 326 -4.12 -1.83 -48.72
C GLY A 326 -4.54 -1.59 -47.26
N ALA A 327 -3.83 -0.70 -46.57
CA ALA A 327 -4.36 0.05 -45.41
C ALA A 327 -5.02 1.36 -45.94
N PRO A 328 -5.68 2.23 -45.14
CA PRO A 328 -6.01 2.24 -43.73
C PRO A 328 -7.47 2.66 -43.41
N GLY A 329 -7.89 2.55 -42.14
CA GLY A 329 -9.14 3.17 -41.68
C GLY A 329 -9.39 2.98 -40.21
N ALA A 330 -9.27 4.08 -39.46
CA ALA A 330 -9.54 4.19 -38.02
C ALA A 330 -11.01 3.99 -37.69
N GLN A 331 -11.31 3.35 -36.54
CA GLN A 331 -12.37 3.77 -35.62
C GLN A 331 -12.36 3.00 -34.30
N ALA A 332 -12.27 3.78 -33.23
CA ALA A 332 -12.95 3.75 -31.94
C ALA A 332 -13.07 2.43 -31.14
N GLY A 333 -12.50 2.50 -29.95
CA GLY A 333 -12.45 1.58 -28.87
C GLY A 333 -13.79 1.17 -28.26
N ALA A 334 -13.79 -0.08 -27.83
CA ALA A 334 -14.63 -0.58 -26.76
C ALA A 334 -13.72 -1.39 -25.82
N ALA A 335 -13.64 -0.95 -24.57
CA ALA A 335 -12.85 -1.59 -23.53
C ALA A 335 -13.46 -2.95 -23.19
N THR A 336 -12.83 -4.02 -23.65
CA THR A 336 -13.08 -5.39 -23.23
C THR A 336 -12.39 -5.59 -21.89
N VAL A 337 -13.17 -5.79 -20.83
CA VAL A 337 -12.71 -6.32 -19.53
C VAL A 337 -12.11 -7.69 -19.81
N GLY A 338 -10.76 -7.77 -19.82
CA GLY A 338 -10.04 -8.98 -20.15
C GLY A 338 -10.31 -10.10 -19.14
N ALA A 339 -10.80 -11.22 -19.66
CA ALA A 339 -10.85 -12.47 -18.91
C ALA A 339 -9.44 -12.84 -18.46
N ARG A 340 -9.23 -12.92 -17.13
CA ARG A 340 -7.97 -13.38 -16.54
C ARG A 340 -7.64 -14.76 -17.08
N THR A 341 -6.43 -14.95 -17.59
CA THR A 341 -5.95 -16.23 -18.12
C THR A 341 -5.98 -17.31 -17.04
N SER A 342 -6.05 -18.57 -17.45
CA SER A 342 -6.06 -19.74 -16.54
C SER A 342 -4.86 -19.73 -15.59
N GLU A 343 -3.74 -19.21 -16.03
CA GLU A 343 -2.50 -19.08 -15.27
C GLU A 343 -2.61 -18.02 -14.16
N GLN A 344 -3.25 -16.88 -14.42
CA GLN A 344 -3.55 -15.86 -13.41
C GLN A 344 -4.54 -16.37 -12.36
N ARG A 345 -5.49 -17.23 -12.76
CA ARG A 345 -6.40 -17.90 -11.82
C ARG A 345 -5.67 -18.96 -10.97
N ALA A 346 -4.71 -19.68 -11.55
CA ALA A 346 -3.89 -20.65 -10.83
C ALA A 346 -2.94 -19.97 -9.83
N ILE A 347 -2.35 -18.82 -10.19
CA ILE A 347 -1.53 -18.00 -9.31
C ILE A 347 -2.37 -17.43 -8.16
N ALA A 348 -3.56 -16.90 -8.45
CA ALA A 348 -4.48 -16.39 -7.44
C ALA A 348 -4.96 -17.50 -6.47
N ARG A 349 -5.24 -18.72 -6.96
CA ARG A 349 -5.55 -19.86 -6.09
C ARG A 349 -4.39 -20.26 -5.18
N ARG A 350 -3.18 -20.40 -5.72
CA ARG A 350 -1.98 -20.69 -4.89
C ARG A 350 -1.71 -19.61 -3.84
N SER A 351 -2.00 -18.36 -4.16
CA SER A 351 -1.89 -17.22 -3.23
C SER A 351 -2.92 -17.28 -2.11
N LEU A 352 -4.15 -17.69 -2.45
CA LEU A 352 -5.24 -17.88 -1.49
C LEU A 352 -4.94 -19.05 -0.54
N ASP A 353 -4.47 -20.19 -1.09
CA ASP A 353 -4.04 -21.35 -0.31
C ASP A 353 -2.85 -21.00 0.61
N ALA A 354 -1.94 -20.16 0.16
CA ALA A 354 -0.83 -19.64 0.98
C ALA A 354 -1.32 -18.73 2.12
N ALA A 355 -2.30 -17.84 1.86
CA ALA A 355 -2.89 -16.99 2.88
C ALA A 355 -3.72 -17.82 3.88
N HIS A 356 -4.51 -18.79 3.42
CA HIS A 356 -5.25 -19.71 4.29
C HIS A 356 -4.35 -20.64 5.10
N ALA A 357 -3.25 -21.13 4.51
CA ALA A 357 -2.26 -21.92 5.25
C ALA A 357 -1.51 -21.09 6.30
N LEU A 358 -1.39 -19.77 6.08
CA LEU A 358 -0.82 -18.82 7.05
C LEU A 358 -1.77 -18.52 8.22
N LEU A 359 -3.07 -18.63 8.01
CA LEU A 359 -4.12 -18.29 8.99
C LEU A 359 -4.68 -19.51 9.76
N ARG A 360 -4.36 -20.76 9.34
CA ARG A 360 -4.78 -21.98 10.08
C ARG A 360 -3.99 -22.11 11.38
N GLU A 361 -4.70 -22.12 12.49
CA GLU A 361 -4.14 -22.43 13.81
C GLU A 361 -3.57 -23.87 13.84
N PRO A 362 -2.43 -24.11 14.56
CA PRO A 362 -1.89 -25.45 14.76
C PRO A 362 -2.66 -26.16 15.92
N GLY A 363 -3.82 -26.71 15.62
CA GLY A 363 -4.65 -27.37 16.62
C GLY A 363 -5.47 -28.54 16.11
N GLN A 364 -4.91 -29.42 15.26
CA GLN A 364 -5.47 -30.75 14.99
C GLN A 364 -4.44 -31.67 14.32
N ARG A 365 -3.41 -32.08 15.07
CA ARG A 365 -2.65 -33.28 14.78
C ARG A 365 -2.18 -33.90 16.10
N SER A 366 -3.03 -34.65 16.75
CA SER A 366 -2.63 -35.75 17.61
C SER A 366 -3.85 -36.61 17.96
N ALA A 367 -4.27 -37.43 17.05
CA ALA A 367 -5.01 -38.65 17.32
C ALA A 367 -4.86 -39.53 16.06
N ASP A 368 -3.70 -40.21 15.94
CA ASP A 368 -3.54 -41.45 15.22
C ASP A 368 -2.03 -41.80 15.17
N ALA A 369 -1.50 -42.25 16.29
CA ALA A 369 -0.29 -43.08 16.33
C ALA A 369 -0.21 -43.75 17.69
N GLY A 370 -0.98 -44.77 17.86
CA GLY A 370 -0.94 -45.60 19.07
C GLY A 370 -1.78 -46.82 18.91
N THR A 371 -1.32 -47.78 18.04
CA THR A 371 -1.58 -49.21 18.19
C THR A 371 -0.95 -49.94 17.00
N ALA A 372 0.23 -50.47 17.19
CA ALA A 372 0.72 -51.71 16.61
C ALA A 372 2.10 -52.05 17.17
N ALA A 373 2.12 -53.13 17.99
CA ALA A 373 3.25 -53.96 18.39
C ALA A 373 4.42 -53.30 19.17
#